data_fbde2e91dc71bd4846e910c03cd39d34
#
_entry.id   fbde2e91dc71bd4846e910c03cd39d34
#
_cell.length_a   1.000
_cell.length_b   1.000
_cell.length_c   1.000
_cell.angle_alpha   90.00
_cell.angle_beta   90.00
_cell.angle_gamma   90.00
#
_symmetry.space_group_name_H-M   'P 1'
#
loop_
_entity.id
_entity.type
_entity.pdbx_description
1 polymer ?
#
loop_
_entity_poly.entity_id
_entity_poly.type
_entity_poly.pdbx_seq_one_letter_code
_entity_poly.pdbx_strand_id
1 'polypeptide(L)'
;MIDTTKRYDVLIAGGGNAALCAAIAARRAGASVLVLEAAPKFYRGGNTRHTRNMRCAHDSATETLSGPYTEEEFLEDLMLVTGGETDEELARLMIAESKAMLPWIADQGVRFQPSLGGTLSLGRTNSFFLGGGRAMLNALYLTAENLGVEIRYASEVTSLDIEDGLFLSATVGHAESAVAIRASTFVAASGGFEANIEWLKESWGAAADNFLIRGTPYNRGTILRMLLDNGVKPIGDATQCHAVAIDARAPKFDGGIITRLDCVVFGIVVNRNGERFYDEGEDVWPKRYAIWGRLVAAQPGQIAFIIFDQPSLRMFMPSLHPPIKADTIAGLAAHFGLDETTLLKTVADFNDAVRPGTFDHTILDDCRTEGLTPPKTHWARRIEIAPFYAYPVRPGITFTYLGTRVNRQSRVLMKDGRPSANIFAAGEIMAGNVLGRGYAAGIGMTIGSVFGRIAGQEAAKHARN
;
A
#
# COMPACT_ATOMS: atom_id res chain seq x y z
N MET A 1 -20.71 -13.86 -22.60
CA MET A 1 -21.92 -13.38 -21.90
C MET A 1 -21.93 -14.01 -20.50
N ILE A 2 -22.43 -13.31 -19.48
CA ILE A 2 -22.62 -13.87 -18.14
C ILE A 2 -23.89 -14.73 -18.19
N ASP A 3 -23.80 -15.97 -17.71
CA ASP A 3 -25.00 -16.82 -17.57
C ASP A 3 -25.78 -16.34 -16.34
N THR A 4 -26.91 -15.66 -16.57
CA THR A 4 -27.77 -15.11 -15.53
C THR A 4 -28.58 -16.15 -14.78
N THR A 5 -28.66 -17.38 -15.30
CA THR A 5 -29.38 -18.49 -14.68
C THR A 5 -28.55 -19.23 -13.66
N LYS A 6 -27.22 -19.10 -13.75
CA LYS A 6 -26.26 -19.74 -12.86
C LYS A 6 -26.19 -19.02 -11.52
N ARG A 7 -26.33 -19.78 -10.45
CA ARG A 7 -26.04 -19.32 -9.08
C ARG A 7 -24.65 -19.84 -8.68
N TYR A 8 -23.82 -18.95 -8.17
CA TYR A 8 -22.49 -19.30 -7.65
C TYR A 8 -22.56 -19.52 -6.12
N ASP A 9 -21.65 -20.33 -5.60
CA ASP A 9 -21.47 -20.43 -4.15
C ASP A 9 -20.80 -19.16 -3.61
N VAL A 10 -19.78 -18.67 -4.32
CA VAL A 10 -18.99 -17.49 -3.90
C VAL A 10 -18.84 -16.52 -5.07
N LEU A 11 -19.30 -15.29 -4.89
CA LEU A 11 -19.02 -14.16 -5.77
C LEU A 11 -17.96 -13.27 -5.13
N ILE A 12 -16.92 -12.95 -5.90
CA ILE A 12 -15.79 -12.12 -5.42
C ILE A 12 -15.73 -10.86 -6.29
N ALA A 13 -15.76 -9.68 -5.66
CA ALA A 13 -15.53 -8.41 -6.34
C ALA A 13 -14.09 -7.94 -6.15
N GLY A 14 -13.35 -7.80 -7.28
CA GLY A 14 -11.94 -7.45 -7.36
C GLY A 14 -11.09 -8.57 -7.94
N GLY A 15 -9.89 -8.25 -8.44
CA GLY A 15 -8.96 -9.21 -9.05
C GLY A 15 -7.53 -9.08 -8.52
N GLY A 16 -7.35 -8.40 -7.37
CA GLY A 16 -6.05 -8.26 -6.70
C GLY A 16 -5.65 -9.51 -5.90
N ASN A 17 -4.56 -9.40 -5.16
CA ASN A 17 -4.02 -10.47 -4.32
C ASN A 17 -5.09 -11.09 -3.39
N ALA A 18 -5.83 -10.26 -2.65
CA ALA A 18 -6.85 -10.72 -1.72
C ALA A 18 -7.95 -11.52 -2.43
N ALA A 19 -8.44 -11.02 -3.56
CA ALA A 19 -9.47 -11.67 -4.36
C ALA A 19 -9.01 -13.04 -4.88
N LEU A 20 -7.78 -13.12 -5.40
CA LEU A 20 -7.24 -14.37 -5.96
C LEU A 20 -6.94 -15.40 -4.85
N CYS A 21 -6.42 -14.96 -3.69
CA CYS A 21 -6.26 -15.83 -2.53
C CYS A 21 -7.62 -16.37 -2.06
N ALA A 22 -8.67 -15.53 -2.02
CA ALA A 22 -10.03 -15.95 -1.68
C ALA A 22 -10.59 -16.94 -2.71
N ALA A 23 -10.44 -16.65 -4.00
CA ALA A 23 -10.94 -17.50 -5.08
C ALA A 23 -10.30 -18.90 -5.06
N ILE A 24 -8.97 -18.96 -4.93
CA ILE A 24 -8.23 -20.22 -4.86
C ILE A 24 -8.63 -21.01 -3.62
N ALA A 25 -8.72 -20.36 -2.44
CA ALA A 25 -9.11 -21.00 -1.20
C ALA A 25 -10.55 -21.56 -1.26
N ALA A 26 -11.50 -20.76 -1.75
CA ALA A 26 -12.88 -21.16 -1.92
C ALA A 26 -13.03 -22.32 -2.91
N ARG A 27 -12.32 -22.25 -4.03
CA ARG A 27 -12.36 -23.30 -5.04
C ARG A 27 -11.77 -24.62 -4.56
N ARG A 28 -10.68 -24.57 -3.79
CA ARG A 28 -10.09 -25.76 -3.14
C ARG A 28 -11.02 -26.37 -2.08
N ALA A 29 -11.87 -25.56 -1.46
CA ALA A 29 -12.92 -26.02 -0.56
C ALA A 29 -14.15 -26.57 -1.33
N GLY A 30 -14.12 -26.64 -2.65
CA GLY A 30 -15.15 -27.25 -3.51
C GLY A 30 -16.26 -26.31 -3.95
N ALA A 31 -16.19 -25.01 -3.64
CA ALA A 31 -17.22 -24.04 -4.04
C ALA A 31 -17.12 -23.67 -5.54
N SER A 32 -18.24 -23.34 -6.17
CA SER A 32 -18.29 -22.65 -7.46
C SER A 32 -17.99 -21.17 -7.26
N VAL A 33 -17.02 -20.61 -8.00
CA VAL A 33 -16.49 -19.25 -7.76
C VAL A 33 -16.55 -18.42 -9.03
N LEU A 34 -17.09 -17.19 -8.91
CA LEU A 34 -17.00 -16.16 -9.93
C LEU A 34 -16.23 -14.95 -9.38
N VAL A 35 -15.21 -14.51 -10.09
CA VAL A 35 -14.44 -13.28 -9.82
C VAL A 35 -14.84 -12.21 -10.83
N LEU A 36 -15.20 -11.02 -10.34
CA LEU A 36 -15.54 -9.83 -11.13
C LEU A 36 -14.41 -8.80 -10.97
N GLU A 37 -13.63 -8.62 -12.02
CA GLU A 37 -12.57 -7.61 -12.10
C GLU A 37 -13.04 -6.43 -12.93
N ALA A 38 -13.06 -5.23 -12.34
CA ALA A 38 -13.49 -4.01 -13.01
C ALA A 38 -12.56 -3.61 -14.16
N ALA A 39 -11.26 -3.87 -14.00
CA ALA A 39 -10.27 -3.54 -15.02
C ALA A 39 -10.33 -4.50 -16.22
N PRO A 40 -9.99 -4.03 -17.43
CA PRO A 40 -9.70 -4.90 -18.56
C PRO A 40 -8.54 -5.87 -18.23
N LYS A 41 -8.52 -7.03 -18.87
CA LYS A 41 -7.51 -8.09 -18.62
C LYS A 41 -6.06 -7.58 -18.57
N PHE A 42 -5.69 -6.62 -19.41
CA PHE A 42 -4.35 -6.04 -19.43
C PHE A 42 -4.01 -5.26 -18.15
N TYR A 43 -5.00 -4.62 -17.55
CA TYR A 43 -4.86 -3.79 -16.35
C TYR A 43 -5.30 -4.49 -15.05
N ARG A 44 -5.66 -5.78 -15.12
CA ARG A 44 -6.15 -6.56 -13.98
C ARG A 44 -5.20 -6.55 -12.78
N GLY A 45 -5.76 -6.74 -11.59
CA GLY A 45 -4.99 -7.02 -10.38
C GLY A 45 -4.82 -5.85 -9.42
N GLY A 46 -5.48 -4.73 -9.66
CA GLY A 46 -5.46 -3.58 -8.76
C GLY A 46 -4.05 -3.10 -8.43
N ASN A 47 -3.84 -2.58 -7.24
CA ASN A 47 -2.53 -2.09 -6.78
C ASN A 47 -1.52 -3.20 -6.48
N THR A 48 -1.95 -4.45 -6.42
CA THR A 48 -1.04 -5.60 -6.30
C THR A 48 0.00 -5.64 -7.43
N ARG A 49 -0.30 -5.10 -8.62
CA ARG A 49 0.64 -4.97 -9.74
C ARG A 49 1.92 -4.21 -9.39
N HIS A 50 1.82 -3.27 -8.44
CA HIS A 50 2.89 -2.36 -8.04
C HIS A 50 3.66 -2.84 -6.80
N THR A 51 3.31 -4.02 -6.27
CA THR A 51 4.04 -4.60 -5.13
C THR A 51 5.34 -5.25 -5.57
N ARG A 52 6.27 -5.41 -4.62
CA ARG A 52 7.52 -6.13 -4.85
C ARG A 52 7.83 -7.18 -3.80
N ASN A 53 7.22 -7.11 -2.62
CA ASN A 53 7.54 -7.98 -1.51
C ASN A 53 6.34 -8.20 -0.58
N MET A 54 6.46 -9.17 0.29
CA MET A 54 5.51 -9.50 1.34
C MET A 54 6.25 -9.65 2.67
N ARG A 55 5.69 -9.10 3.75
CA ARG A 55 6.20 -9.22 5.12
C ARG A 55 5.58 -10.43 5.79
N CYS A 56 6.38 -11.32 6.38
CA CYS A 56 5.89 -12.52 7.05
C CYS A 56 6.73 -12.82 8.29
N ALA A 57 6.06 -13.28 9.36
CA ALA A 57 6.76 -13.86 10.52
C ALA A 57 7.41 -15.21 10.13
N HIS A 58 8.58 -15.49 10.71
CA HIS A 58 9.31 -16.75 10.51
C HIS A 58 10.38 -16.92 11.60
N ASP A 59 10.73 -18.16 11.89
CA ASP A 59 11.56 -18.48 13.05
C ASP A 59 13.05 -18.64 12.70
N SER A 60 13.40 -18.71 11.41
CA SER A 60 14.78 -18.90 10.95
C SER A 60 15.02 -18.28 9.58
N ALA A 61 16.27 -18.12 9.20
CA ALA A 61 16.66 -17.77 7.83
C ALA A 61 16.15 -18.83 6.83
N THR A 62 15.84 -18.36 5.61
CA THR A 62 15.48 -19.18 4.45
C THR A 62 16.26 -18.73 3.23
N GLU A 63 16.05 -19.33 2.06
CA GLU A 63 16.65 -18.86 0.81
C GLU A 63 16.30 -17.39 0.48
N THR A 64 15.15 -16.91 0.95
CA THR A 64 14.61 -15.58 0.64
C THR A 64 14.63 -14.61 1.81
N LEU A 65 15.01 -15.06 3.01
CA LEU A 65 15.00 -14.29 4.26
C LEU A 65 16.33 -14.51 5.02
N SER A 66 17.00 -13.43 5.39
CA SER A 66 18.38 -13.47 5.92
C SER A 66 18.49 -13.79 7.40
N GLY A 67 17.39 -13.92 8.13
CA GLY A 67 17.38 -14.20 9.58
C GLY A 67 15.96 -14.30 10.12
N PRO A 68 15.75 -14.66 11.40
CA PRO A 68 14.42 -14.78 11.99
C PRO A 68 13.73 -13.42 12.09
N TYR A 69 12.39 -13.46 12.07
CA TYR A 69 11.50 -12.33 12.35
C TYR A 69 10.28 -12.87 13.07
N THR A 70 10.30 -12.82 14.40
CA THR A 70 9.31 -13.47 15.26
C THR A 70 7.94 -12.79 15.19
N GLU A 71 6.90 -13.45 15.68
CA GLU A 71 5.55 -12.87 15.78
C GLU A 71 5.55 -11.65 16.71
N GLU A 72 6.28 -11.71 17.82
CA GLU A 72 6.40 -10.64 18.78
C GLU A 72 7.09 -9.41 18.15
N GLU A 73 8.21 -9.61 17.47
CA GLU A 73 8.91 -8.53 16.79
C GLU A 73 8.05 -7.90 15.69
N PHE A 74 7.29 -8.72 14.95
CA PHE A 74 6.37 -8.19 13.95
C PHE A 74 5.25 -7.35 14.59
N LEU A 75 4.72 -7.80 15.73
CA LEU A 75 3.70 -7.04 16.47
C LEU A 75 4.28 -5.73 17.01
N GLU A 76 5.49 -5.75 17.59
CA GLU A 76 6.18 -4.54 18.06
C GLU A 76 6.39 -3.54 16.93
N ASP A 77 6.87 -3.99 15.77
CA ASP A 77 7.00 -3.16 14.57
C ASP A 77 5.65 -2.56 14.14
N LEU A 78 4.59 -3.36 14.17
CA LEU A 78 3.24 -2.90 13.81
C LEU A 78 2.72 -1.86 14.81
N MET A 79 2.84 -2.13 16.11
CA MET A 79 2.44 -1.19 17.16
C MET A 79 3.22 0.13 17.06
N LEU A 80 4.52 0.07 16.76
CA LEU A 80 5.34 1.25 16.57
C LEU A 80 4.84 2.11 15.39
N VAL A 81 4.64 1.51 14.20
CA VAL A 81 4.24 2.28 13.01
C VAL A 81 2.80 2.78 13.08
N THR A 82 1.91 2.05 13.76
CA THR A 82 0.52 2.46 13.95
C THR A 82 0.32 3.36 15.17
N GLY A 83 1.33 3.46 16.05
CA GLY A 83 1.20 4.14 17.34
C GLY A 83 0.16 3.49 18.24
N GLY A 84 -0.03 2.17 18.11
CA GLY A 84 -1.03 1.38 18.83
C GLY A 84 -2.44 1.44 18.23
N GLU A 85 -2.66 2.17 17.16
CA GLU A 85 -3.95 2.23 16.45
C GLU A 85 -4.14 1.00 15.57
N THR A 86 -4.40 -0.15 16.17
CA THR A 86 -4.64 -1.44 15.51
C THR A 86 -5.61 -2.29 16.32
N ASP A 87 -6.36 -3.15 15.64
CA ASP A 87 -7.06 -4.25 16.32
C ASP A 87 -6.05 -5.36 16.60
N GLU A 88 -5.61 -5.46 17.87
CA GLU A 88 -4.56 -6.39 18.26
C GLU A 88 -4.95 -7.85 18.01
N GLU A 89 -6.22 -8.22 18.16
CA GLU A 89 -6.69 -9.58 17.90
C GLU A 89 -6.53 -9.96 16.44
N LEU A 90 -6.95 -9.07 15.52
CA LEU A 90 -6.82 -9.30 14.09
C LEU A 90 -5.36 -9.17 13.62
N ALA A 91 -4.58 -8.29 14.25
CA ALA A 91 -3.15 -8.16 13.98
C ALA A 91 -2.40 -9.44 14.33
N ARG A 92 -2.62 -10.00 15.54
CA ARG A 92 -2.02 -11.28 15.97
C ARG A 92 -2.45 -12.44 15.09
N LEU A 93 -3.73 -12.51 14.70
CA LEU A 93 -4.21 -13.52 13.75
C LEU A 93 -3.46 -13.40 12.41
N MET A 94 -3.37 -12.19 11.85
CA MET A 94 -2.66 -11.96 10.59
C MET A 94 -1.17 -12.36 10.69
N ILE A 95 -0.51 -11.99 11.78
CA ILE A 95 0.91 -12.27 12.00
C ILE A 95 1.15 -13.79 12.11
N ALA A 96 0.37 -14.48 12.93
CA ALA A 96 0.49 -15.94 13.09
C ALA A 96 0.25 -16.68 11.76
N GLU A 97 -0.84 -16.34 11.05
CA GLU A 97 -1.16 -16.95 9.77
C GLU A 97 -0.14 -16.60 8.67
N SER A 98 0.60 -15.49 8.80
CA SER A 98 1.60 -15.07 7.83
C SER A 98 2.76 -16.06 7.66
N LYS A 99 3.09 -16.85 8.70
CA LYS A 99 4.12 -17.91 8.64
C LYS A 99 3.85 -18.93 7.54
N ALA A 100 2.58 -19.27 7.33
CA ALA A 100 2.18 -20.24 6.32
C ALA A 100 2.01 -19.62 4.92
N MET A 101 2.06 -18.29 4.80
CA MET A 101 1.67 -17.64 3.54
C MET A 101 2.74 -17.72 2.45
N LEU A 102 4.03 -17.64 2.78
CA LEU A 102 5.09 -17.75 1.76
C LEU A 102 5.06 -19.12 1.05
N PRO A 103 5.07 -20.26 1.76
CA PRO A 103 4.93 -21.57 1.11
C PRO A 103 3.59 -21.70 0.40
N TRP A 104 2.47 -21.23 1.01
CA TRP A 104 1.17 -21.30 0.36
C TRP A 104 1.12 -20.55 -0.98
N ILE A 105 1.70 -19.35 -1.06
CA ILE A 105 1.79 -18.55 -2.31
C ILE A 105 2.74 -19.20 -3.31
N ALA A 106 3.87 -19.78 -2.84
CA ALA A 106 4.79 -20.54 -3.68
C ALA A 106 4.11 -21.74 -4.36
N ASP A 107 3.25 -22.46 -3.64
CA ASP A 107 2.44 -23.56 -4.16
C ASP A 107 1.46 -23.12 -5.27
N GLN A 108 1.19 -21.82 -5.39
CA GLN A 108 0.43 -21.25 -6.50
C GLN A 108 1.30 -20.87 -7.71
N GLY A 109 2.57 -21.28 -7.72
CA GLY A 109 3.51 -21.00 -8.79
C GLY A 109 4.22 -19.64 -8.71
N VAL A 110 4.01 -18.90 -7.62
CA VAL A 110 4.73 -17.65 -7.38
C VAL A 110 6.17 -17.95 -7.00
N ARG A 111 7.11 -17.24 -7.61
CA ARG A 111 8.54 -17.39 -7.33
C ARG A 111 9.05 -16.21 -6.53
N PHE A 112 9.95 -16.50 -5.61
CA PHE A 112 10.66 -15.50 -4.83
C PHE A 112 12.11 -15.42 -5.28
N GLN A 113 12.74 -14.30 -5.08
CA GLN A 113 14.16 -14.11 -5.33
C GLN A 113 14.95 -14.20 -4.02
N PRO A 114 16.25 -14.51 -4.07
CA PRO A 114 17.10 -14.46 -2.89
C PRO A 114 17.03 -13.10 -2.20
N SER A 115 17.28 -13.09 -0.89
CA SER A 115 17.23 -11.87 -0.10
C SER A 115 18.09 -10.76 -0.71
N LEU A 116 17.50 -9.58 -0.87
CA LEU A 116 18.20 -8.39 -1.35
C LEU A 116 18.88 -7.70 -0.18
N GLY A 117 20.20 -7.57 -0.27
CA GLY A 117 20.98 -6.67 0.58
C GLY A 117 20.78 -5.19 0.20
N GLY A 118 21.35 -4.30 0.98
CA GLY A 118 21.41 -2.86 0.69
C GLY A 118 20.52 -1.99 1.56
N THR A 119 20.32 -0.75 1.14
CA THR A 119 19.78 0.39 1.88
C THR A 119 18.45 0.14 2.59
N LEU A 120 17.63 -0.77 2.11
CA LEU A 120 16.28 -0.94 2.63
C LEU A 120 16.18 -1.92 3.79
N SER A 121 17.22 -2.66 4.13
CA SER A 121 17.25 -3.64 5.24
C SER A 121 16.01 -4.54 5.33
N LEU A 122 15.41 -4.86 4.17
CA LEU A 122 14.17 -5.62 4.09
C LEU A 122 14.37 -7.13 4.00
N GLY A 123 15.61 -7.58 3.76
CA GLY A 123 15.89 -9.00 3.48
C GLY A 123 15.59 -9.93 4.64
N ARG A 124 15.50 -9.42 5.88
CA ARG A 124 15.15 -10.22 7.06
C ARG A 124 13.65 -10.33 7.27
N THR A 125 12.89 -9.29 6.98
CA THR A 125 11.45 -9.21 7.30
C THR A 125 10.54 -9.50 6.10
N ASN A 126 11.08 -9.40 4.87
CA ASN A 126 10.29 -9.44 3.64
C ASN A 126 10.90 -10.35 2.57
N SER A 127 10.10 -11.23 2.01
CA SER A 127 10.44 -11.95 0.78
C SER A 127 10.02 -11.17 -0.46
N PHE A 128 10.90 -11.12 -1.44
CA PHE A 128 10.70 -10.37 -2.69
C PHE A 128 10.20 -11.29 -3.81
N PHE A 129 9.17 -10.85 -4.53
CA PHE A 129 8.64 -11.60 -5.67
C PHE A 129 9.58 -11.49 -6.87
N LEU A 130 9.98 -12.61 -7.44
CA LEU A 130 10.73 -12.64 -8.70
C LEU A 130 9.83 -12.14 -9.84
N GLY A 131 10.22 -11.03 -10.46
CA GLY A 131 9.40 -10.34 -11.46
C GLY A 131 8.29 -9.44 -10.88
N GLY A 132 8.29 -9.23 -9.56
CA GLY A 132 7.39 -8.30 -8.87
C GLY A 132 5.91 -8.71 -8.88
N GLY A 133 5.03 -7.75 -8.55
CA GLY A 133 3.60 -8.01 -8.39
C GLY A 133 2.90 -8.51 -9.66
N ARG A 134 3.35 -8.11 -10.83
CA ARG A 134 2.76 -8.59 -12.10
C ARG A 134 3.04 -10.08 -12.33
N ALA A 135 4.26 -10.54 -12.05
CA ALA A 135 4.60 -11.96 -12.17
C ALA A 135 3.83 -12.80 -11.15
N MET A 136 3.76 -12.33 -9.91
CA MET A 136 2.96 -12.95 -8.85
C MET A 136 1.48 -13.06 -9.24
N LEU A 137 0.85 -11.96 -9.69
CA LEU A 137 -0.53 -11.98 -10.16
C LEU A 137 -0.76 -12.97 -11.29
N ASN A 138 0.14 -13.02 -12.27
CA ASN A 138 -0.02 -13.96 -13.40
C ASN A 138 0.00 -15.42 -12.92
N ALA A 139 0.83 -15.77 -11.94
CA ALA A 139 0.84 -17.10 -11.33
C ALA A 139 -0.48 -17.40 -10.60
N LEU A 140 -0.96 -16.46 -9.77
CA LEU A 140 -2.23 -16.62 -9.06
C LEU A 140 -3.44 -16.73 -10.01
N TYR A 141 -3.49 -15.91 -11.07
CA TYR A 141 -4.53 -16.01 -12.11
C TYR A 141 -4.50 -17.37 -12.80
N LEU A 142 -3.31 -17.84 -13.20
CA LEU A 142 -3.15 -19.15 -13.83
C LEU A 142 -3.64 -20.28 -12.92
N THR A 143 -3.28 -20.24 -11.64
CA THR A 143 -3.75 -21.25 -10.67
C THR A 143 -5.27 -21.18 -10.48
N ALA A 144 -5.85 -19.99 -10.36
CA ALA A 144 -7.30 -19.83 -10.25
C ALA A 144 -8.04 -20.37 -11.49
N GLU A 145 -7.56 -20.04 -12.70
CA GLU A 145 -8.11 -20.52 -13.97
C GLU A 145 -8.00 -22.06 -14.06
N ASN A 146 -6.84 -22.64 -13.71
CA ASN A 146 -6.63 -24.10 -13.72
C ASN A 146 -7.53 -24.85 -12.71
N LEU A 147 -7.88 -24.21 -11.59
CA LEU A 147 -8.84 -24.75 -10.63
C LEU A 147 -10.30 -24.61 -11.08
N GLY A 148 -10.55 -23.95 -12.20
CA GLY A 148 -11.89 -23.72 -12.74
C GLY A 148 -12.63 -22.55 -12.06
N VAL A 149 -11.92 -21.56 -11.54
CA VAL A 149 -12.51 -20.27 -11.16
C VAL A 149 -12.93 -19.53 -12.41
N GLU A 150 -14.18 -19.08 -12.46
CA GLU A 150 -14.66 -18.21 -13.53
C GLU A 150 -14.22 -16.77 -13.25
N ILE A 151 -13.55 -16.12 -14.22
CA ILE A 151 -13.05 -14.75 -14.06
C ILE A 151 -13.59 -13.88 -15.20
N ARG A 152 -14.23 -12.77 -14.83
CA ARG A 152 -14.75 -11.77 -15.77
C ARG A 152 -14.02 -10.46 -15.61
N TYR A 153 -13.44 -9.98 -16.70
CA TYR A 153 -12.74 -8.69 -16.81
C TYR A 153 -13.67 -7.62 -17.36
N ALA A 154 -13.33 -6.34 -17.14
CA ALA A 154 -14.16 -5.19 -17.51
C ALA A 154 -15.61 -5.36 -16.99
N SER A 155 -15.74 -5.89 -15.77
CA SER A 155 -17.00 -6.29 -15.14
C SER A 155 -17.16 -5.56 -13.81
N GLU A 156 -17.41 -4.26 -13.89
CA GLU A 156 -17.60 -3.42 -12.71
C GLU A 156 -18.96 -3.74 -12.06
N VAL A 157 -18.93 -4.00 -10.75
CA VAL A 157 -20.14 -4.11 -9.94
C VAL A 157 -20.67 -2.70 -9.68
N THR A 158 -21.90 -2.45 -10.11
CA THR A 158 -22.54 -1.11 -10.06
C THR A 158 -23.59 -0.98 -8.98
N SER A 159 -24.12 -2.11 -8.46
CA SER A 159 -24.97 -2.14 -7.28
C SER A 159 -24.87 -3.47 -6.54
N LEU A 160 -25.18 -3.43 -5.24
CA LEU A 160 -25.33 -4.60 -4.38
C LEU A 160 -26.74 -4.59 -3.81
N ASP A 161 -27.42 -5.72 -3.91
CA ASP A 161 -28.70 -5.97 -3.29
C ASP A 161 -28.44 -6.63 -1.92
N ILE A 162 -28.65 -5.87 -0.85
CA ILE A 162 -28.38 -6.28 0.52
C ILE A 162 -29.60 -5.94 1.38
N GLU A 163 -30.16 -6.96 2.01
CA GLU A 163 -31.29 -6.83 2.93
C GLU A 163 -30.88 -7.26 4.35
N ASP A 164 -30.96 -6.35 5.31
CA ASP A 164 -30.60 -6.58 6.73
C ASP A 164 -29.24 -7.32 6.91
N GLY A 165 -28.24 -6.92 6.13
CA GLY A 165 -26.89 -7.52 6.16
C GLY A 165 -26.78 -8.87 5.42
N LEU A 166 -27.81 -9.28 4.70
CA LEU A 166 -27.81 -10.45 3.83
C LEU A 166 -27.62 -10.00 2.36
N PHE A 167 -26.52 -10.42 1.74
CA PHE A 167 -26.29 -10.22 0.31
C PHE A 167 -27.19 -11.18 -0.50
N LEU A 168 -27.88 -10.63 -1.48
CA LEU A 168 -28.79 -11.36 -2.39
C LEU A 168 -28.21 -11.43 -3.82
N SER A 169 -27.74 -10.31 -4.35
CA SER A 169 -27.20 -10.22 -5.70
C SER A 169 -26.27 -9.01 -5.90
N ALA A 170 -25.46 -9.06 -6.96
CA ALA A 170 -24.68 -7.94 -7.46
C ALA A 170 -25.07 -7.63 -8.91
N THR A 171 -25.22 -6.35 -9.25
CA THR A 171 -25.42 -5.93 -10.63
C THR A 171 -24.08 -5.55 -11.27
N VAL A 172 -23.85 -6.03 -12.49
CA VAL A 172 -22.66 -5.74 -13.30
C VAL A 172 -23.07 -5.01 -14.56
N GLY A 173 -22.35 -3.96 -14.94
CA GLY A 173 -22.63 -3.14 -16.12
C GLY A 173 -23.63 -2.03 -15.85
N HIS A 174 -23.92 -1.23 -16.88
CA HIS A 174 -24.73 -0.04 -16.80
C HIS A 174 -25.94 -0.09 -17.75
N ALA A 175 -27.04 0.56 -17.35
CA ALA A 175 -28.25 0.72 -18.14
C ALA A 175 -28.78 -0.61 -18.75
N GLU A 176 -29.04 -0.63 -20.03
CA GLU A 176 -29.64 -1.80 -20.74
C GLU A 176 -28.74 -3.06 -20.75
N SER A 177 -27.42 -2.90 -20.46
CA SER A 177 -26.49 -4.03 -20.35
C SER A 177 -26.30 -4.53 -18.91
N ALA A 178 -27.05 -4.01 -17.95
CA ALA A 178 -26.96 -4.39 -16.53
C ALA A 178 -27.43 -5.83 -16.31
N VAL A 179 -26.62 -6.62 -15.62
CA VAL A 179 -26.88 -8.04 -15.36
C VAL A 179 -26.78 -8.29 -13.86
N ALA A 180 -27.84 -8.83 -13.26
CA ALA A 180 -27.84 -9.28 -11.85
C ALA A 180 -27.24 -10.68 -11.74
N ILE A 181 -26.26 -10.83 -10.84
CA ILE A 181 -25.57 -12.08 -10.53
C ILE A 181 -25.91 -12.51 -9.12
N ARG A 182 -26.42 -13.71 -8.95
CA ARG A 182 -26.77 -14.29 -7.65
C ARG A 182 -25.66 -15.21 -7.14
N ALA A 183 -25.37 -15.13 -5.85
CA ALA A 183 -24.48 -16.07 -5.18
C ALA A 183 -24.94 -16.32 -3.74
N SER A 184 -24.45 -17.40 -3.15
CA SER A 184 -24.73 -17.72 -1.75
C SER A 184 -23.94 -16.83 -0.79
N THR A 185 -22.74 -16.40 -1.20
CA THR A 185 -21.87 -15.51 -0.41
C THR A 185 -21.20 -14.48 -1.30
N PHE A 186 -20.82 -13.35 -0.70
CA PHE A 186 -20.12 -12.27 -1.36
C PHE A 186 -18.80 -11.96 -0.63
N VAL A 187 -17.70 -11.88 -1.39
CA VAL A 187 -16.39 -11.46 -0.87
C VAL A 187 -16.00 -10.12 -1.51
N ALA A 188 -15.97 -9.06 -0.72
CA ALA A 188 -15.47 -7.76 -1.11
C ALA A 188 -13.94 -7.74 -1.01
N ALA A 189 -13.24 -7.72 -2.14
CA ALA A 189 -11.78 -7.67 -2.25
C ALA A 189 -11.33 -6.65 -3.31
N SER A 190 -12.05 -5.54 -3.40
CA SER A 190 -11.98 -4.54 -4.48
C SER A 190 -10.94 -3.45 -4.27
N GLY A 191 -10.12 -3.53 -3.22
CA GLY A 191 -9.16 -2.48 -2.87
C GLY A 191 -9.79 -1.30 -2.14
N GLY A 192 -9.09 -0.17 -2.12
CA GLY A 192 -9.52 1.06 -1.50
C GLY A 192 -10.16 2.05 -2.48
N PHE A 193 -10.02 3.35 -2.18
CA PHE A 193 -10.62 4.43 -2.98
C PHE A 193 -9.60 5.50 -3.42
N GLU A 194 -8.31 5.21 -3.36
CA GLU A 194 -7.24 6.15 -3.66
C GLU A 194 -7.29 6.72 -5.08
N ALA A 195 -7.89 6.02 -6.04
CA ALA A 195 -8.08 6.52 -7.41
C ALA A 195 -9.33 7.41 -7.57
N ASN A 196 -10.16 7.54 -6.54
CA ASN A 196 -11.34 8.41 -6.54
C ASN A 196 -11.00 9.78 -5.95
N ILE A 197 -10.54 10.69 -6.81
CA ILE A 197 -10.11 12.03 -6.39
C ILE A 197 -11.25 12.80 -5.70
N GLU A 198 -12.49 12.65 -6.17
CA GLU A 198 -13.64 13.33 -5.57
C GLU A 198 -13.90 12.80 -4.14
N TRP A 199 -13.75 11.50 -3.91
CA TRP A 199 -13.85 10.97 -2.55
C TRP A 199 -12.67 11.40 -1.67
N LEU A 200 -11.47 11.48 -2.21
CA LEU A 200 -10.33 12.03 -1.45
C LEU A 200 -10.57 13.50 -1.06
N LYS A 201 -11.25 14.29 -1.90
CA LYS A 201 -11.62 15.68 -1.57
C LYS A 201 -12.58 15.79 -0.39
N GLU A 202 -13.41 14.80 -0.11
CA GLU A 202 -14.28 14.79 1.07
C GLU A 202 -13.46 14.96 2.37
N SER A 203 -12.22 14.43 2.41
CA SER A 203 -11.34 14.43 3.59
C SER A 203 -10.16 15.40 3.48
N TRP A 204 -9.64 15.66 2.26
CA TRP A 204 -8.44 16.45 1.99
C TRP A 204 -8.74 17.81 1.34
N GLY A 205 -10.00 18.09 0.98
CA GLY A 205 -10.35 19.28 0.20
C GLY A 205 -9.63 19.35 -1.15
N ALA A 206 -9.41 20.55 -1.66
CA ALA A 206 -8.77 20.78 -2.96
C ALA A 206 -7.32 20.26 -3.04
N ALA A 207 -6.66 19.97 -1.90
CA ALA A 207 -5.32 19.40 -1.89
C ALA A 207 -5.23 18.06 -2.66
N ALA A 208 -6.31 17.28 -2.68
CA ALA A 208 -6.38 16.01 -3.37
C ALA A 208 -6.15 16.11 -4.90
N ASP A 209 -6.40 17.25 -5.51
CA ASP A 209 -6.13 17.46 -6.94
C ASP A 209 -4.63 17.33 -7.27
N ASN A 210 -3.78 17.65 -6.30
CA ASN A 210 -2.32 17.58 -6.44
C ASN A 210 -1.72 16.22 -6.08
N PHE A 211 -2.52 15.28 -5.57
CA PHE A 211 -2.01 13.94 -5.24
C PHE A 211 -1.78 13.12 -6.51
N LEU A 212 -0.71 12.36 -6.50
CA LEU A 212 -0.44 11.34 -7.50
C LEU A 212 -0.89 10.00 -6.95
N ILE A 213 -1.44 9.16 -7.80
CA ILE A 213 -1.90 7.84 -7.41
C ILE A 213 -0.87 6.81 -7.90
N ARG A 214 -0.09 6.30 -6.97
CA ARG A 214 0.88 5.23 -7.24
C ARG A 214 0.15 3.90 -7.30
N GLY A 215 -0.76 3.79 -8.24
CA GLY A 215 -1.67 2.66 -8.37
C GLY A 215 -2.56 2.78 -9.58
N THR A 216 -3.40 1.76 -9.73
CA THR A 216 -4.35 1.66 -10.82
C THR A 216 -5.45 2.74 -10.75
N PRO A 217 -5.98 3.21 -11.89
CA PRO A 217 -7.14 4.10 -11.90
C PRO A 217 -8.47 3.40 -11.53
N TYR A 218 -8.46 2.09 -11.28
CA TYR A 218 -9.66 1.29 -11.03
C TYR A 218 -10.01 1.12 -9.55
N ASN A 219 -9.11 1.45 -8.59
CA ASN A 219 -9.41 1.41 -7.16
C ASN A 219 -10.19 2.66 -6.74
N ARG A 220 -11.50 2.67 -7.04
CA ARG A 220 -12.38 3.84 -6.88
C ARG A 220 -13.29 3.77 -5.65
N GLY A 221 -13.23 2.69 -4.88
CA GLY A 221 -14.02 2.50 -3.67
C GLY A 221 -15.50 2.20 -3.91
N THR A 222 -15.90 1.86 -5.13
CA THR A 222 -17.31 1.63 -5.48
C THR A 222 -17.98 0.61 -4.55
N ILE A 223 -17.33 -0.54 -4.33
CA ILE A 223 -17.85 -1.59 -3.42
C ILE A 223 -17.86 -1.11 -1.98
N LEU A 224 -16.80 -0.42 -1.54
CA LEU A 224 -16.71 0.11 -0.18
C LEU A 224 -17.87 1.08 0.10
N ARG A 225 -18.14 2.02 -0.81
CA ARG A 225 -19.25 2.99 -0.66
C ARG A 225 -20.58 2.25 -0.54
N MET A 226 -20.85 1.30 -1.43
CA MET A 226 -22.07 0.49 -1.39
C MET A 226 -22.25 -0.26 -0.07
N LEU A 227 -21.19 -0.85 0.46
CA LEU A 227 -21.25 -1.57 1.75
C LEU A 227 -21.55 -0.60 2.91
N LEU A 228 -20.89 0.56 2.94
CA LEU A 228 -21.13 1.58 3.97
C LEU A 228 -22.55 2.13 3.90
N ASP A 229 -23.09 2.36 2.69
CA ASP A 229 -24.46 2.84 2.46
C ASP A 229 -25.49 1.79 2.89
N ASN A 230 -25.15 0.49 2.77
CA ASN A 230 -25.97 -0.63 3.23
C ASN A 230 -25.74 -1.00 4.71
N GLY A 231 -25.20 -0.10 5.50
CA GLY A 231 -25.13 -0.25 6.96
C GLY A 231 -23.97 -1.10 7.47
N VAL A 232 -22.98 -1.40 6.66
CA VAL A 232 -21.73 -2.02 7.13
C VAL A 232 -20.97 -1.03 8.00
N LYS A 233 -20.40 -1.51 9.10
CA LYS A 233 -19.66 -0.70 10.07
C LYS A 233 -18.31 -0.25 9.47
N PRO A 234 -18.05 1.07 9.40
CA PRO A 234 -16.75 1.56 8.96
C PRO A 234 -15.65 1.31 10.00
N ILE A 235 -14.40 1.27 9.54
CA ILE A 235 -13.19 1.28 10.35
C ILE A 235 -12.10 2.08 9.62
N GLY A 236 -11.19 2.65 10.39
CA GLY A 236 -10.08 3.46 9.86
C GLY A 236 -10.49 4.90 9.55
N ASP A 237 -9.49 5.71 9.24
CA ASP A 237 -9.62 7.15 9.00
C ASP A 237 -9.39 7.43 7.50
N ALA A 238 -10.29 8.19 6.87
CA ALA A 238 -10.22 8.56 5.45
C ALA A 238 -9.03 9.48 5.13
N THR A 239 -8.45 10.14 6.14
CA THR A 239 -7.23 10.96 5.99
C THR A 239 -5.95 10.18 6.17
N GLN A 240 -6.02 8.91 6.61
CA GLN A 240 -4.88 8.04 6.78
C GLN A 240 -4.71 7.14 5.54
N CYS A 241 -3.47 7.03 5.10
CA CYS A 241 -3.13 6.26 3.90
C CYS A 241 -1.64 5.89 3.87
N HIS A 242 -1.32 4.85 3.14
CA HIS A 242 0.04 4.61 2.69
C HIS A 242 0.34 5.56 1.53
N ALA A 243 1.06 6.62 1.83
CA ALA A 243 1.46 7.62 0.85
C ALA A 243 2.96 7.86 0.91
N VAL A 244 3.61 7.72 -0.23
CA VAL A 244 5.07 7.84 -0.38
C VAL A 244 5.45 9.14 -1.08
N ALA A 245 6.71 9.55 -0.96
CA ALA A 245 7.27 10.58 -1.80
C ALA A 245 7.44 10.04 -3.23
N ILE A 246 6.68 10.57 -4.18
CA ILE A 246 6.77 10.25 -5.60
C ILE A 246 7.37 11.44 -6.35
N ASP A 247 8.20 11.16 -7.35
CA ASP A 247 8.65 12.18 -8.29
C ASP A 247 7.45 12.94 -8.87
N ALA A 248 7.44 14.27 -8.70
CA ALA A 248 6.32 15.11 -9.13
C ALA A 248 6.10 15.10 -10.66
N ARG A 249 7.06 14.57 -11.42
CA ARG A 249 6.97 14.39 -12.88
C ARG A 249 6.30 13.08 -13.29
N ALA A 250 5.95 12.21 -12.31
CA ALA A 250 5.22 10.98 -12.55
C ALA A 250 3.80 11.25 -13.08
N PRO A 251 3.21 10.32 -13.86
CA PRO A 251 1.83 10.46 -14.31
C PRO A 251 0.86 10.40 -13.12
N LYS A 252 -0.35 10.94 -13.33
CA LYS A 252 -1.41 10.98 -12.29
C LYS A 252 -1.72 9.59 -11.72
N PHE A 253 -1.73 8.56 -12.57
CA PHE A 253 -1.99 7.16 -12.21
C PHE A 253 -0.91 6.25 -12.77
N ASP A 254 -0.76 5.08 -12.15
CA ASP A 254 0.02 3.92 -12.64
C ASP A 254 1.51 4.20 -12.86
N GLY A 255 2.08 5.22 -12.18
CA GLY A 255 3.48 5.59 -12.30
C GLY A 255 4.48 4.50 -11.85
N GLY A 256 3.99 3.47 -11.17
CA GLY A 256 4.76 2.31 -10.76
C GLY A 256 5.72 2.55 -9.60
N ILE A 257 6.41 1.48 -9.19
CA ILE A 257 7.35 1.51 -8.06
C ILE A 257 8.59 2.36 -8.33
N ILE A 258 8.98 2.50 -9.60
CA ILE A 258 10.20 3.20 -10.03
C ILE A 258 10.09 4.73 -9.94
N THR A 259 8.92 5.28 -9.69
CA THR A 259 8.71 6.72 -9.45
C THR A 259 8.82 7.08 -7.97
N ARG A 260 8.87 6.11 -7.05
CA ARG A 260 9.12 6.33 -5.64
C ARG A 260 10.57 6.75 -5.43
N LEU A 261 10.75 7.71 -4.54
CA LEU A 261 12.07 8.24 -4.21
C LEU A 261 12.50 7.73 -2.83
N ASP A 262 13.59 6.98 -2.80
CA ASP A 262 14.20 6.42 -1.59
C ASP A 262 15.42 7.26 -1.11
N CYS A 263 15.62 8.46 -1.69
CA CYS A 263 16.74 9.34 -1.36
C CYS A 263 16.50 10.32 -0.20
N VAL A 264 15.32 10.32 0.38
CA VAL A 264 14.92 11.25 1.47
C VAL A 264 15.93 11.28 2.59
N VAL A 265 16.37 10.10 3.06
CA VAL A 265 17.31 9.98 4.19
C VAL A 265 18.73 10.48 3.88
N PHE A 266 19.11 10.62 2.61
CA PHE A 266 20.45 11.02 2.17
C PHE A 266 20.61 12.51 1.91
N GLY A 267 19.55 13.30 2.12
CA GLY A 267 19.56 14.74 1.94
C GLY A 267 18.67 15.42 2.98
N ILE A 268 18.14 16.57 2.62
CA ILE A 268 17.09 17.29 3.35
C ILE A 268 15.86 17.44 2.46
N VAL A 269 14.68 17.59 3.08
CA VAL A 269 13.44 17.84 2.34
C VAL A 269 12.89 19.21 2.74
N VAL A 270 12.76 20.08 1.73
CA VAL A 270 12.22 21.43 1.90
C VAL A 270 10.87 21.57 1.20
N ASN A 271 10.00 22.38 1.78
CA ASN A 271 8.72 22.76 1.18
C ASN A 271 8.91 23.84 0.09
N ARG A 272 7.81 24.35 -0.48
CA ARG A 272 7.85 25.39 -1.51
C ARG A 272 8.44 26.73 -1.02
N ASN A 273 8.47 26.98 0.29
CA ASN A 273 9.09 28.15 0.88
C ASN A 273 10.61 28.00 1.10
N GLY A 274 11.17 26.81 0.83
CA GLY A 274 12.59 26.53 1.08
C GLY A 274 12.88 26.06 2.52
N GLU A 275 11.87 25.69 3.31
CA GLU A 275 11.97 25.35 4.72
C GLU A 275 11.86 23.84 4.95
N ARG A 276 12.69 23.28 5.83
CA ARG A 276 12.55 21.89 6.30
C ARG A 276 11.32 21.77 7.20
N PHE A 277 10.63 20.63 7.19
CA PHE A 277 9.38 20.44 7.92
C PHE A 277 9.30 19.12 8.71
N TYR A 278 10.26 18.22 8.57
CA TYR A 278 10.27 16.94 9.27
C TYR A 278 11.70 16.39 9.43
N ASP A 279 11.86 15.40 10.30
CA ASP A 279 13.11 14.66 10.50
C ASP A 279 13.28 13.55 9.45
N GLU A 280 14.19 13.75 8.52
CA GLU A 280 14.46 12.77 7.45
C GLU A 280 15.17 11.52 7.96
N GLY A 281 15.70 11.55 9.19
CA GLY A 281 16.44 10.48 9.83
C GLY A 281 15.76 9.83 11.03
N GLU A 282 14.45 10.00 11.22
CA GLU A 282 13.71 9.58 12.42
C GLU A 282 13.85 8.07 12.74
N ASP A 283 13.84 7.20 11.75
CA ASP A 283 13.91 5.73 11.90
C ASP A 283 14.32 5.08 10.58
N VAL A 284 14.56 3.77 10.59
CA VAL A 284 14.90 3.00 9.39
C VAL A 284 13.85 3.19 8.31
N TRP A 285 14.31 3.43 7.09
CA TRP A 285 13.46 3.82 5.96
C TRP A 285 12.26 2.89 5.71
N PRO A 286 12.35 1.56 5.84
CA PRO A 286 11.21 0.66 5.69
C PRO A 286 10.03 0.91 6.62
N LYS A 287 10.23 1.59 7.73
CA LYS A 287 9.18 1.97 8.69
C LYS A 287 8.65 3.40 8.47
N ARG A 288 9.40 4.26 7.74
CA ARG A 288 9.09 5.69 7.61
C ARG A 288 8.76 6.15 6.20
N TYR A 289 9.18 5.44 5.16
CA TYR A 289 8.97 5.88 3.77
C TYR A 289 7.48 6.15 3.43
N ALA A 290 6.56 5.48 4.09
CA ALA A 290 5.13 5.52 3.78
C ALA A 290 4.39 6.72 4.40
N ILE A 291 5.03 7.51 5.24
CA ILE A 291 4.44 8.74 5.81
C ILE A 291 4.78 9.97 4.97
N TRP A 292 5.82 9.92 4.15
CA TRP A 292 6.34 11.10 3.44
C TRP A 292 5.34 11.70 2.45
N GLY A 293 4.52 10.89 1.79
CA GLY A 293 3.44 11.43 0.96
C GLY A 293 2.47 12.29 1.74
N ARG A 294 2.07 11.87 2.96
CA ARG A 294 1.18 12.64 3.83
C ARG A 294 1.86 13.90 4.38
N LEU A 295 3.13 13.82 4.73
CA LEU A 295 3.90 14.99 5.15
C LEU A 295 3.97 16.06 4.05
N VAL A 296 4.19 15.63 2.80
CA VAL A 296 4.17 16.52 1.63
C VAL A 296 2.75 17.04 1.33
N ALA A 297 1.70 16.24 1.57
CA ALA A 297 0.30 16.67 1.39
C ALA A 297 -0.07 17.86 2.30
N ALA A 298 0.57 17.98 3.46
CA ALA A 298 0.40 19.09 4.39
C ALA A 298 1.17 20.37 4.00
N GLN A 299 2.07 20.29 3.00
CA GLN A 299 2.90 21.44 2.61
C GLN A 299 2.21 22.34 1.56
N PRO A 300 2.62 23.60 1.45
CA PRO A 300 2.06 24.53 0.45
C PRO A 300 2.15 23.97 -0.97
N GLY A 301 1.02 23.93 -1.68
CA GLY A 301 0.92 23.38 -3.04
C GLY A 301 1.11 21.86 -3.15
N GLN A 302 1.14 21.14 -2.01
CA GLN A 302 1.34 19.69 -1.92
C GLN A 302 2.56 19.23 -2.72
N ILE A 303 3.66 20.01 -2.57
CA ILE A 303 4.94 19.74 -3.23
C ILE A 303 6.09 20.02 -2.25
N ALA A 304 7.13 19.22 -2.35
CA ALA A 304 8.39 19.42 -1.64
C ALA A 304 9.58 19.07 -2.54
N PHE A 305 10.79 19.32 -2.08
CA PHE A 305 12.01 19.10 -2.85
C PHE A 305 13.04 18.38 -1.96
N ILE A 306 13.49 17.21 -2.42
CA ILE A 306 14.59 16.49 -1.75
C ILE A 306 15.87 17.04 -2.32
N ILE A 307 16.74 17.63 -1.48
CA ILE A 307 18.01 18.25 -1.87
C ILE A 307 19.15 17.43 -1.27
N PHE A 308 20.13 17.09 -2.11
CA PHE A 308 21.34 16.35 -1.70
C PHE A 308 22.52 16.71 -2.60
N ASP A 309 23.70 16.31 -2.20
CA ASP A 309 24.95 16.58 -2.90
C ASP A 309 25.51 15.35 -3.63
N GLN A 310 26.58 15.53 -4.34
CA GLN A 310 27.18 14.53 -5.23
C GLN A 310 27.50 13.19 -4.53
N PRO A 311 28.03 13.11 -3.30
CA PRO A 311 28.30 11.84 -2.62
C PRO A 311 27.05 10.98 -2.39
N SER A 312 25.89 11.59 -2.21
CA SER A 312 24.62 10.89 -1.96
C SER A 312 24.05 10.21 -3.19
N LEU A 313 24.42 10.63 -4.40
CA LEU A 313 23.81 10.19 -5.67
C LEU A 313 23.85 8.67 -5.90
N ARG A 314 24.81 7.95 -5.30
CA ARG A 314 24.98 6.51 -5.48
C ARG A 314 24.48 5.67 -4.30
N MET A 315 23.85 6.31 -3.30
CA MET A 315 23.45 5.63 -2.07
C MET A 315 22.04 5.04 -2.12
N PHE A 316 21.27 5.35 -3.15
CA PHE A 316 19.88 4.92 -3.30
C PHE A 316 19.61 4.36 -4.70
N MET A 317 18.50 3.64 -4.84
CA MET A 317 18.08 3.12 -6.14
C MET A 317 17.71 4.28 -7.08
N PRO A 318 18.17 4.26 -8.33
CA PRO A 318 17.83 5.29 -9.29
C PRO A 318 16.31 5.32 -9.56
N SER A 319 15.76 6.52 -9.68
CA SER A 319 14.37 6.73 -10.14
C SER A 319 14.28 6.68 -11.66
N LEU A 320 13.04 6.60 -12.17
CA LEU A 320 12.75 6.69 -13.62
C LEU A 320 13.27 8.01 -14.22
N HIS A 321 13.13 9.09 -13.47
CA HIS A 321 13.63 10.40 -13.89
C HIS A 321 14.96 10.69 -13.20
N PRO A 322 15.97 11.23 -13.90
CA PRO A 322 17.19 11.68 -13.26
C PRO A 322 16.91 12.88 -12.33
N PRO A 323 17.71 13.08 -11.26
CA PRO A 323 17.59 14.27 -10.44
C PRO A 323 17.94 15.52 -11.26
N ILE A 324 17.35 16.64 -10.90
CA ILE A 324 17.75 17.95 -11.43
C ILE A 324 19.11 18.30 -10.83
N LYS A 325 20.04 18.70 -11.67
CA LYS A 325 21.43 19.00 -11.31
C LYS A 325 21.71 20.50 -11.42
N ALA A 326 22.44 21.06 -10.46
CA ALA A 326 22.98 22.41 -10.52
C ALA A 326 24.34 22.48 -9.84
N ASP A 327 25.18 23.46 -10.26
CA ASP A 327 26.51 23.64 -9.65
C ASP A 327 26.45 24.37 -8.31
N THR A 328 25.31 24.99 -7.99
CA THR A 328 25.06 25.73 -6.74
C THR A 328 23.66 25.46 -6.19
N ILE A 329 23.47 25.63 -4.86
CA ILE A 329 22.14 25.59 -4.24
C ILE A 329 21.23 26.69 -4.80
N ALA A 330 21.79 27.91 -5.08
CA ALA A 330 21.07 28.99 -5.75
C ALA A 330 20.54 28.56 -7.14
N GLY A 331 21.33 27.78 -7.88
CA GLY A 331 20.91 27.21 -9.17
C GLY A 331 19.72 26.25 -9.05
N LEU A 332 19.62 25.46 -7.96
CA LEU A 332 18.46 24.65 -7.67
C LEU A 332 17.24 25.52 -7.31
N ALA A 333 17.44 26.56 -6.47
CA ALA A 333 16.40 27.52 -6.12
C ALA A 333 15.78 28.17 -7.38
N ALA A 334 16.62 28.67 -8.28
CA ALA A 334 16.21 29.27 -9.54
C ALA A 334 15.42 28.27 -10.43
N HIS A 335 15.90 27.02 -10.52
CA HIS A 335 15.24 25.99 -11.34
C HIS A 335 13.80 25.70 -10.88
N PHE A 336 13.57 25.65 -9.57
CA PHE A 336 12.26 25.32 -8.99
C PHE A 336 11.41 26.53 -8.61
N GLY A 337 11.93 27.75 -8.77
CA GLY A 337 11.25 28.98 -8.37
C GLY A 337 11.08 29.08 -6.84
N LEU A 338 12.07 28.62 -6.09
CA LEU A 338 12.13 28.75 -4.62
C LEU A 338 12.76 30.09 -4.25
N ASP A 339 12.44 30.58 -3.05
CA ASP A 339 13.16 31.73 -2.49
C ASP A 339 14.60 31.37 -2.22
N GLU A 340 15.52 31.99 -2.96
CA GLU A 340 16.94 31.70 -2.92
C GLU A 340 17.53 31.97 -1.52
N THR A 341 17.15 33.09 -0.91
CA THR A 341 17.66 33.51 0.39
C THR A 341 17.28 32.52 1.47
N THR A 342 16.01 32.09 1.49
CA THR A 342 15.52 31.09 2.45
C THR A 342 16.19 29.76 2.23
N LEU A 343 16.31 29.28 0.99
CA LEU A 343 16.91 27.98 0.73
C LEU A 343 18.39 27.95 1.09
N LEU A 344 19.15 28.99 0.75
CA LEU A 344 20.58 29.10 1.15
C LEU A 344 20.74 29.09 2.66
N LYS A 345 19.89 29.86 3.36
CA LYS A 345 19.87 29.86 4.83
C LYS A 345 19.54 28.48 5.41
N THR A 346 18.52 27.79 4.89
CA THR A 346 18.13 26.44 5.35
C THR A 346 19.27 25.45 5.20
N VAL A 347 19.99 25.45 4.08
CA VAL A 347 21.14 24.58 3.84
C VAL A 347 22.31 24.95 4.76
N ALA A 348 22.58 26.25 4.95
CA ALA A 348 23.63 26.72 5.86
C ALA A 348 23.35 26.32 7.31
N ASP A 349 22.16 26.61 7.84
CA ASP A 349 21.74 26.25 9.19
C ASP A 349 21.81 24.72 9.42
N PHE A 350 21.38 23.93 8.43
CA PHE A 350 21.52 22.49 8.46
C PHE A 350 22.98 22.05 8.56
N ASN A 351 23.84 22.57 7.68
CA ASN A 351 25.25 22.24 7.64
C ASN A 351 25.98 22.59 8.95
N ASP A 352 25.65 23.73 9.56
CA ASP A 352 26.25 24.18 10.83
C ASP A 352 25.79 23.34 12.04
N ALA A 353 24.56 22.79 11.94
CA ALA A 353 23.99 21.93 12.98
C ALA A 353 24.52 20.48 12.92
N VAL A 354 25.07 20.02 11.79
CA VAL A 354 25.58 18.65 11.63
C VAL A 354 26.69 18.34 12.63
N ARG A 355 26.53 17.25 13.36
CA ARG A 355 27.59 16.66 14.21
C ARG A 355 28.07 15.38 13.52
N PRO A 356 29.37 15.29 13.26
CA PRO A 356 29.94 14.11 12.61
C PRO A 356 29.83 12.88 13.51
N GLY A 357 29.70 11.73 12.87
CA GLY A 357 29.67 10.40 13.48
C GLY A 357 30.21 9.37 12.48
N THR A 358 29.95 8.11 12.74
CA THR A 358 30.28 7.02 11.82
C THR A 358 29.08 6.77 10.91
N PHE A 359 29.12 7.32 9.70
CA PHE A 359 28.02 7.18 8.76
C PHE A 359 27.83 5.72 8.32
N ASP A 360 26.66 5.15 8.64
CA ASP A 360 26.23 3.83 8.19
C ASP A 360 24.71 3.81 7.96
N HIS A 361 24.32 3.84 6.70
CA HIS A 361 22.91 3.85 6.30
C HIS A 361 22.17 2.51 6.49
N THR A 362 22.85 1.47 6.96
CA THR A 362 22.26 0.16 7.24
C THR A 362 21.76 0.02 8.68
N ILE A 363 22.16 0.94 9.56
CA ILE A 363 21.76 1.01 10.96
C ILE A 363 21.28 2.43 11.30
N LEU A 364 20.70 2.62 12.46
CA LEU A 364 20.49 3.95 13.05
C LEU A 364 21.85 4.43 13.55
N ASP A 365 22.52 5.25 12.74
CA ASP A 365 23.88 5.74 13.02
C ASP A 365 23.89 6.92 14.01
N ASP A 366 25.05 7.43 14.35
CA ASP A 366 25.26 8.55 15.27
C ASP A 366 25.43 9.91 14.57
N CYS A 367 25.32 9.96 13.24
CA CYS A 367 25.37 11.19 12.45
C CYS A 367 24.06 11.97 12.58
N ARG A 368 24.06 13.06 13.36
CA ARG A 368 22.86 13.83 13.69
C ARG A 368 23.07 15.33 13.59
N THR A 369 21.99 16.09 13.71
CA THR A 369 22.03 17.54 13.92
C THR A 369 21.78 17.88 15.40
N GLU A 370 22.36 18.99 15.87
CA GLU A 370 22.10 19.54 17.20
C GLU A 370 21.67 21.00 17.12
N GLY A 371 20.65 21.37 17.90
CA GLY A 371 20.13 22.74 17.93
C GLY A 371 19.28 23.15 16.73
N LEU A 372 18.88 22.21 15.85
CA LEU A 372 18.07 22.45 14.66
C LEU A 372 16.64 21.95 14.86
N THR A 373 15.67 22.69 14.36
CA THR A 373 14.25 22.30 14.36
C THR A 373 13.68 22.40 12.93
N PRO A 374 13.12 21.31 12.35
CA PRO A 374 13.17 19.94 12.86
C PRO A 374 14.61 19.40 12.91
N PRO A 375 14.91 18.45 13.83
CA PRO A 375 16.21 17.78 13.85
C PRO A 375 16.36 16.87 12.62
N LYS A 376 17.57 16.36 12.40
CA LYS A 376 17.82 15.12 11.65
C LYS A 376 18.59 14.18 12.57
N THR A 377 17.91 13.11 13.03
CA THR A 377 18.39 12.29 14.15
C THR A 377 19.43 11.25 13.74
N HIS A 378 19.43 10.82 12.47
CA HIS A 378 20.39 9.88 11.90
C HIS A 378 20.78 10.29 10.48
N TRP A 379 21.92 9.80 10.01
CA TRP A 379 22.43 9.98 8.63
C TRP A 379 22.61 11.45 8.23
N ALA A 380 22.81 12.33 9.20
CA ALA A 380 23.05 13.74 8.93
C ALA A 380 24.45 13.94 8.37
N ARG A 381 24.54 14.45 7.15
CA ARG A 381 25.79 14.83 6.49
C ARG A 381 25.65 16.21 5.87
N ARG A 382 26.73 16.97 5.88
CA ARG A 382 26.76 18.29 5.26
C ARG A 382 26.48 18.18 3.76
N ILE A 383 25.73 19.13 3.23
CA ILE A 383 25.43 19.26 1.81
C ILE A 383 26.32 20.37 1.26
N GLU A 384 27.52 20.01 0.81
CA GLU A 384 28.56 20.99 0.47
C GLU A 384 29.40 20.63 -0.78
N ILE A 385 29.22 19.41 -1.33
CA ILE A 385 30.03 18.94 -2.46
C ILE A 385 29.24 19.01 -3.76
N ALA A 386 29.59 20.00 -4.60
CA ALA A 386 28.97 20.14 -5.92
C ALA A 386 29.32 18.95 -6.85
N PRO A 387 28.50 18.67 -7.85
CA PRO A 387 27.19 19.30 -8.13
C PRO A 387 26.12 18.88 -7.14
N PHE A 388 25.15 19.79 -6.95
CA PHE A 388 23.98 19.55 -6.10
C PHE A 388 22.82 18.99 -6.94
N TYR A 389 21.96 18.24 -6.28
CA TYR A 389 20.86 17.56 -6.93
C TYR A 389 19.55 17.77 -6.17
N ALA A 390 18.44 17.76 -6.91
CA ALA A 390 17.13 17.75 -6.29
C ALA A 390 16.10 16.93 -7.08
N TYR A 391 15.13 16.39 -6.32
CA TYR A 391 13.91 15.80 -6.86
C TYR A 391 12.69 16.59 -6.37
N PRO A 392 11.81 17.06 -7.27
CA PRO A 392 10.50 17.54 -6.85
C PRO A 392 9.63 16.34 -6.48
N VAL A 393 8.92 16.41 -5.35
CA VAL A 393 8.10 15.32 -4.85
C VAL A 393 6.66 15.75 -4.57
N ARG A 394 5.72 14.87 -4.84
CA ARG A 394 4.30 14.98 -4.50
C ARG A 394 3.84 13.77 -3.68
N PRO A 395 2.69 13.89 -2.99
CA PRO A 395 2.06 12.73 -2.35
C PRO A 395 1.73 11.66 -3.37
N GLY A 396 2.22 10.44 -3.16
CA GLY A 396 1.90 9.28 -3.96
C GLY A 396 1.10 8.26 -3.17
N ILE A 397 -0.24 8.28 -3.28
CA ILE A 397 -1.11 7.38 -2.54
C ILE A 397 -1.15 6.01 -3.22
N THR A 398 -1.06 4.95 -2.42
CA THR A 398 -1.12 3.57 -2.91
C THR A 398 -2.20 2.76 -2.20
N PHE A 399 -2.64 3.21 -1.01
CA PHE A 399 -3.43 2.37 -0.12
C PHE A 399 -4.17 3.26 0.89
N THR A 400 -5.48 3.14 0.99
CA THR A 400 -6.34 3.89 1.92
C THR A 400 -6.72 3.04 3.13
N TYR A 401 -7.00 3.66 4.28
CA TYR A 401 -7.27 2.90 5.52
C TYR A 401 -8.74 2.88 5.91
N LEU A 402 -9.54 3.86 5.47
CA LEU A 402 -10.98 3.74 5.64
C LEU A 402 -11.48 2.49 4.90
N GLY A 403 -12.19 1.64 5.61
CA GLY A 403 -12.68 0.38 5.10
C GLY A 403 -13.82 -0.19 5.94
N THR A 404 -14.04 -1.48 5.83
CA THR A 404 -15.08 -2.23 6.55
C THR A 404 -14.53 -2.90 7.80
N ARG A 405 -15.25 -2.81 8.93
CA ARG A 405 -14.96 -3.60 10.12
C ARG A 405 -15.24 -5.08 9.85
N VAL A 406 -14.30 -5.95 10.22
CA VAL A 406 -14.47 -7.40 10.10
C VAL A 406 -14.18 -8.12 11.42
N ASN A 407 -14.62 -9.38 11.52
CA ASN A 407 -14.22 -10.30 12.58
C ASN A 407 -13.10 -11.25 12.11
N ARG A 408 -12.70 -12.21 12.99
CA ARG A 408 -11.63 -13.20 12.70
C ARG A 408 -11.91 -14.08 11.48
N GLN A 409 -13.16 -14.28 11.10
CA GLN A 409 -13.59 -15.03 9.92
C GLN A 409 -13.67 -14.16 8.66
N SER A 410 -13.10 -12.92 8.69
CA SER A 410 -13.21 -11.92 7.60
C SER A 410 -14.66 -11.53 7.27
N ARG A 411 -15.63 -11.84 8.13
CA ARG A 411 -17.04 -11.47 7.95
C ARG A 411 -17.22 -10.00 8.34
N VAL A 412 -17.88 -9.21 7.48
CA VAL A 412 -18.13 -7.81 7.79
C VAL A 412 -19.09 -7.65 8.94
N LEU A 413 -18.89 -6.63 9.77
CA LEU A 413 -19.80 -6.26 10.84
C LEU A 413 -20.77 -5.17 10.39
N MET A 414 -22.02 -5.28 10.77
CA MET A 414 -23.02 -4.23 10.57
C MET A 414 -22.87 -3.12 11.63
N LYS A 415 -23.46 -1.94 11.41
CA LYS A 415 -23.40 -0.81 12.35
C LYS A 415 -23.86 -1.15 13.76
N ASP A 416 -24.78 -2.11 13.91
CA ASP A 416 -25.26 -2.62 15.21
C ASP A 416 -24.31 -3.62 15.85
N GLY A 417 -23.20 -3.97 15.22
CA GLY A 417 -22.18 -4.89 15.70
C GLY A 417 -22.42 -6.35 15.34
N ARG A 418 -23.57 -6.72 14.76
CA ARG A 418 -23.83 -8.09 14.29
C ARG A 418 -22.94 -8.40 13.07
N PRO A 419 -22.41 -9.62 12.95
CA PRO A 419 -21.80 -10.06 11.69
C PRO A 419 -22.87 -10.12 10.58
N SER A 420 -22.52 -9.69 9.37
CA SER A 420 -23.34 -9.95 8.18
C SER A 420 -23.61 -11.44 8.02
N ALA A 421 -24.75 -11.80 7.44
CA ALA A 421 -25.09 -13.20 7.20
C ALA A 421 -24.09 -13.89 6.28
N ASN A 422 -23.72 -13.25 5.16
CA ASN A 422 -22.95 -13.89 4.08
C ASN A 422 -21.99 -12.96 3.32
N ILE A 423 -21.63 -11.81 3.91
CA ILE A 423 -20.68 -10.86 3.30
C ILE A 423 -19.34 -10.94 4.03
N PHE A 424 -18.26 -11.09 3.26
CA PHE A 424 -16.87 -11.13 3.74
C PHE A 424 -16.07 -10.01 3.08
N ALA A 425 -14.98 -9.58 3.73
CA ALA A 425 -14.07 -8.59 3.15
C ALA A 425 -12.61 -8.97 3.38
N ALA A 426 -11.76 -8.69 2.38
CA ALA A 426 -10.33 -9.01 2.46
C ALA A 426 -9.48 -8.01 1.70
N GLY A 427 -8.26 -7.81 2.20
CA GLY A 427 -7.29 -6.89 1.61
C GLY A 427 -7.51 -5.45 2.04
N GLU A 428 -7.21 -4.52 1.15
CA GLU A 428 -7.22 -3.09 1.46
C GLU A 428 -8.56 -2.60 1.99
N ILE A 429 -9.67 -3.09 1.46
CA ILE A 429 -11.02 -2.70 1.87
C ILE A 429 -11.32 -2.94 3.37
N MET A 430 -10.49 -3.76 4.06
CA MET A 430 -10.63 -4.00 5.49
C MET A 430 -9.35 -3.64 6.27
N ALA A 431 -8.37 -3.02 5.63
CA ALA A 431 -7.05 -2.81 6.20
C ALA A 431 -7.05 -1.90 7.44
N GLY A 432 -8.02 -1.00 7.58
CA GLY A 432 -8.17 -0.15 8.75
C GLY A 432 -8.37 -0.90 10.07
N ASN A 433 -8.69 -2.20 10.04
CA ASN A 433 -8.66 -3.04 11.23
C ASN A 433 -7.24 -3.25 11.77
N VAL A 434 -6.24 -3.30 10.88
CA VAL A 434 -4.84 -3.56 11.22
C VAL A 434 -4.00 -2.29 11.17
N LEU A 435 -4.33 -1.37 10.27
CA LEU A 435 -3.59 -0.13 10.00
C LEU A 435 -4.48 1.07 10.32
N GLY A 436 -4.45 1.56 11.56
CA GLY A 436 -5.08 2.82 11.92
C GLY A 436 -4.31 4.00 11.31
N ARG A 437 -2.98 3.94 11.37
CA ARG A 437 -2.04 4.87 10.72
C ARG A 437 -0.70 4.19 10.46
N GLY A 438 0.20 4.88 9.74
CA GLY A 438 1.53 4.37 9.43
C GLY A 438 1.49 3.13 8.52
N TYR A 439 2.64 2.53 8.24
CA TYR A 439 2.74 1.36 7.37
C TYR A 439 4.10 0.68 7.53
N ALA A 440 4.11 -0.62 7.61
CA ALA A 440 5.34 -1.41 7.48
C ALA A 440 5.44 -2.00 6.07
N ALA A 441 6.61 -1.92 5.44
CA ALA A 441 6.81 -2.41 4.08
C ALA A 441 6.32 -3.86 3.92
N GLY A 442 5.50 -4.12 2.90
CA GLY A 442 4.98 -5.45 2.57
C GLY A 442 3.74 -5.89 3.34
N ILE A 443 3.31 -5.17 4.39
CA ILE A 443 2.17 -5.59 5.24
C ILE A 443 0.84 -5.64 4.48
N GLY A 444 0.62 -4.74 3.50
CA GLY A 444 -0.60 -4.79 2.68
C GLY A 444 -0.76 -6.10 1.90
N MET A 445 0.36 -6.71 1.49
CA MET A 445 0.35 -8.03 0.87
C MET A 445 0.00 -9.12 1.87
N THR A 446 0.50 -9.04 3.11
CA THR A 446 0.18 -9.96 4.20
C THR A 446 -1.31 -9.90 4.54
N ILE A 447 -1.86 -8.69 4.77
CA ILE A 447 -3.29 -8.47 4.99
C ILE A 447 -4.11 -9.11 3.87
N GLY A 448 -3.76 -8.82 2.61
CA GLY A 448 -4.49 -9.34 1.45
C GLY A 448 -4.45 -10.85 1.33
N SER A 449 -3.29 -11.47 1.52
CA SER A 449 -3.13 -12.91 1.38
C SER A 449 -3.78 -13.69 2.52
N VAL A 450 -3.55 -13.27 3.77
CA VAL A 450 -4.09 -13.94 4.96
C VAL A 450 -5.61 -13.85 4.98
N PHE A 451 -6.15 -12.63 5.00
CA PHE A 451 -7.60 -12.44 5.07
C PHE A 451 -8.31 -12.88 3.79
N GLY A 452 -7.65 -12.81 2.62
CA GLY A 452 -8.16 -13.41 1.38
C GLY A 452 -8.38 -14.92 1.53
N ARG A 453 -7.36 -15.64 2.02
CA ARG A 453 -7.47 -17.08 2.27
C ARG A 453 -8.58 -17.40 3.27
N ILE A 454 -8.65 -16.69 4.40
CA ILE A 454 -9.68 -16.86 5.42
C ILE A 454 -11.07 -16.60 4.83
N ALA A 455 -11.27 -15.46 4.15
CA ALA A 455 -12.55 -15.10 3.54
C ALA A 455 -13.03 -16.15 2.55
N GLY A 456 -12.14 -16.67 1.69
CA GLY A 456 -12.47 -17.69 0.72
C GLY A 456 -12.90 -19.02 1.37
N GLN A 457 -12.18 -19.46 2.40
CA GLN A 457 -12.50 -20.68 3.15
C GLN A 457 -13.86 -20.55 3.88
N GLU A 458 -14.07 -19.46 4.59
CA GLU A 458 -15.29 -19.21 5.35
C GLU A 458 -16.52 -18.97 4.45
N ALA A 459 -16.33 -18.27 3.32
CA ALA A 459 -17.39 -18.10 2.32
C ALA A 459 -17.82 -19.44 1.72
N ALA A 460 -16.87 -20.29 1.33
CA ALA A 460 -17.16 -21.61 0.79
C ALA A 460 -17.86 -22.53 1.84
N LYS A 461 -17.40 -22.48 3.09
CA LYS A 461 -18.02 -23.20 4.19
C LYS A 461 -19.46 -22.77 4.40
N HIS A 462 -19.71 -21.44 4.41
CA HIS A 462 -21.06 -20.89 4.57
C HIS A 462 -21.99 -21.28 3.43
N ALA A 463 -21.52 -21.26 2.18
CA ALA A 463 -22.33 -21.57 1.00
C ALA A 463 -22.79 -23.04 0.93
N ARG A 464 -22.13 -23.94 1.67
CA ARG A 464 -22.41 -25.39 1.68
C ARG A 464 -23.22 -25.86 2.87
N ASN A 465 -23.43 -25.00 3.85
CA ASN A 465 -24.30 -25.24 5.01
C ASN A 465 -25.70 -24.65 4.76
#